data_1a8b178ab25f736835d18b3b840af472
#
_entry.id   1a8b178ab25f736835d18b3b840af472
#
_cell.length_a   1.000
_cell.length_b   1.000
_cell.length_c   1.000
_cell.angle_alpha   90.00
_cell.angle_beta   90.00
_cell.angle_gamma   90.00
#
_symmetry.space_group_name_H-M   'P 1'
#
loop_
_entity.id
_entity.type
_entity.pdbx_description
1 polymer ?
#
loop_
_entity_poly.entity_id
_entity_poly.type
_entity_poly.pdbx_seq_one_letter_code
_entity_poly.pdbx_strand_id
1 'polypeptide(L)'
;MINATAKANEDWKDMLKEYNIDETLLNKNLNSAEFKNKAGNVKDDGNKCYTLKNSDIHGKGLFINREVQKNEVIGYALSNNERTYLGRYTNHSPEYNAKFLAIKNSSDMITVAYKKIKIGEEILVNYRNHTFKKEYYNKNLI
;
A
#
# COMPACT_ATOMS: atom_id res chain seq x y z
N MET A 1 -19.37 5.07 -17.82
CA MET A 1 -18.92 4.60 -16.50
C MET A 1 -17.39 4.58 -16.48
N ILE A 2 -16.78 5.21 -15.49
CA ILE A 2 -15.33 5.26 -15.34
C ILE A 2 -14.85 3.90 -14.82
N ASN A 3 -13.83 3.31 -15.44
CA ASN A 3 -13.25 2.05 -14.98
C ASN A 3 -12.42 2.23 -13.69
N ALA A 4 -12.04 1.14 -13.05
CA ALA A 4 -11.30 1.16 -11.78
C ALA A 4 -9.97 1.91 -11.89
N THR A 5 -9.26 1.77 -13.01
CA THR A 5 -7.98 2.48 -13.25
C THR A 5 -8.19 3.99 -13.31
N ALA A 6 -9.21 4.45 -14.05
CA ALA A 6 -9.52 5.87 -14.16
C ALA A 6 -9.94 6.44 -12.80
N LYS A 7 -10.76 5.72 -12.03
CA LYS A 7 -11.15 6.13 -10.67
C LYS A 7 -9.95 6.30 -9.75
N ALA A 8 -9.01 5.36 -9.80
CA ALA A 8 -7.82 5.42 -8.98
C ALA A 8 -6.94 6.63 -9.32
N ASN A 9 -6.77 6.92 -10.61
CA ASN A 9 -5.98 8.06 -11.07
C ASN A 9 -6.64 9.39 -10.72
N GLU A 10 -7.94 9.51 -10.88
CA GLU A 10 -8.69 10.71 -10.49
C GLU A 10 -8.60 10.94 -8.99
N ASP A 11 -8.77 9.90 -8.20
CA ASP A 11 -8.72 10.00 -6.75
C ASP A 11 -7.32 10.36 -6.25
N TRP A 12 -6.27 9.87 -6.89
CA TRP A 12 -4.90 10.27 -6.59
C TRP A 12 -4.72 11.77 -6.79
N LYS A 13 -5.18 12.31 -7.92
CA LYS A 13 -5.11 13.76 -8.20
C LYS A 13 -5.94 14.57 -7.22
N ASP A 14 -7.14 14.11 -6.90
CA ASP A 14 -8.01 14.77 -5.92
C ASP A 14 -7.37 14.79 -4.54
N MET A 15 -6.73 13.71 -4.13
CA MET A 15 -6.00 13.63 -2.87
C MET A 15 -4.86 14.63 -2.82
N LEU A 16 -4.08 14.76 -3.89
CA LEU A 16 -3.00 15.75 -3.95
C LEU A 16 -3.52 17.17 -3.79
N LYS A 17 -4.64 17.49 -4.43
CA LYS A 17 -5.29 18.80 -4.28
C LYS A 17 -5.82 19.03 -2.86
N GLU A 18 -6.48 18.03 -2.31
CA GLU A 18 -7.07 18.06 -0.98
C GLU A 18 -6.03 18.38 0.09
N TYR A 19 -4.81 17.87 -0.06
CA TYR A 19 -3.72 18.08 0.88
C TYR A 19 -2.69 19.11 0.42
N ASN A 20 -2.98 19.87 -0.65
CA ASN A 20 -2.08 20.89 -1.19
C ASN A 20 -0.69 20.36 -1.57
N ILE A 21 -0.62 19.18 -2.13
CA ILE A 21 0.64 18.57 -2.58
C ILE A 21 0.90 18.95 -4.04
N ASP A 22 2.07 19.52 -4.31
CA ASP A 22 2.52 19.80 -5.67
C ASP A 22 2.98 18.50 -6.32
N GLU A 23 2.23 18.02 -7.32
CA GLU A 23 2.51 16.75 -8.00
C GLU A 23 3.87 16.79 -8.72
N THR A 24 4.24 17.92 -9.32
CA THR A 24 5.52 18.06 -10.00
C THR A 24 6.68 17.91 -9.02
N LEU A 25 6.59 18.60 -7.87
CA LEU A 25 7.61 18.50 -6.83
C LEU A 25 7.66 17.11 -6.22
N LEU A 26 6.49 16.49 -5.98
CA LEU A 26 6.41 15.13 -5.48
C LEU A 26 7.11 14.14 -6.41
N ASN A 27 6.80 14.21 -7.71
CA ASN A 27 7.41 13.33 -8.71
C ASN A 27 8.92 13.53 -8.81
N LYS A 28 9.39 14.79 -8.72
CA LYS A 28 10.82 15.10 -8.69
C LYS A 28 11.50 14.43 -7.49
N ASN A 29 10.88 14.50 -6.32
CA ASN A 29 11.42 13.90 -5.10
C ASN A 29 11.40 12.37 -5.19
N LEU A 30 10.32 11.78 -5.70
CA LEU A 30 10.20 10.33 -5.89
C LEU A 30 11.24 9.78 -6.89
N ASN A 31 11.65 10.60 -7.86
CA ASN A 31 12.64 10.22 -8.86
C ASN A 31 14.07 10.61 -8.46
N SER A 32 14.28 11.20 -7.28
CA SER A 32 15.62 11.53 -6.81
C SER A 32 16.45 10.28 -6.55
N ALA A 33 17.77 10.39 -6.73
CA ALA A 33 18.69 9.28 -6.45
C ALA A 33 18.62 8.86 -4.98
N GLU A 34 18.49 9.82 -4.06
CA GLU A 34 18.37 9.55 -2.64
C GLU A 34 17.15 8.70 -2.31
N PHE A 35 15.99 9.06 -2.85
CA PHE A 35 14.77 8.29 -2.63
C PHE A 35 14.88 6.89 -3.24
N LYS A 36 15.38 6.79 -4.48
CA LYS A 36 15.55 5.50 -5.16
C LYS A 36 16.51 4.60 -4.41
N ASN A 37 17.58 5.14 -3.84
CA ASN A 37 18.52 4.36 -3.03
C ASN A 37 17.85 3.82 -1.76
N LYS A 38 17.03 4.63 -1.10
CA LYS A 38 16.26 4.19 0.06
C LYS A 38 15.16 3.19 -0.30
N ALA A 39 14.51 3.39 -1.45
CA ALA A 39 13.43 2.53 -1.93
C ALA A 39 13.94 1.27 -2.63
N GLY A 40 15.22 1.23 -3.01
CA GLY A 40 15.80 0.14 -3.78
C GLY A 40 15.97 -1.16 -2.99
N ASN A 41 16.06 -1.07 -1.67
CA ASN A 41 16.20 -2.24 -0.81
C ASN A 41 14.85 -2.74 -0.37
N VAL A 42 14.17 -3.47 -1.26
CA VAL A 42 12.89 -4.08 -0.94
C VAL A 42 13.13 -5.43 -0.28
N LYS A 43 12.68 -5.55 0.95
CA LYS A 43 12.83 -6.78 1.74
C LYS A 43 11.76 -7.79 1.36
N ASP A 44 12.15 -9.03 1.13
CA ASP A 44 11.22 -10.15 1.05
C ASP A 44 10.74 -10.46 2.47
N ASP A 45 9.44 -10.34 2.71
CA ASP A 45 8.85 -10.62 4.02
C ASP A 45 8.48 -12.09 4.22
N GLY A 46 8.82 -12.95 3.23
CA GLY A 46 8.50 -14.38 3.28
C GLY A 46 7.02 -14.70 3.11
N ASN A 47 6.20 -13.74 2.85
CA ASN A 47 4.76 -13.95 2.69
C ASN A 47 4.44 -14.62 1.36
N LYS A 48 3.57 -15.63 1.39
CA LYS A 48 3.21 -16.44 0.23
C LYS A 48 1.77 -16.24 -0.24
N CYS A 49 1.01 -15.30 0.34
CA CYS A 49 -0.39 -15.10 -0.03
C CYS A 49 -0.60 -14.12 -1.19
N TYR A 50 0.46 -13.52 -1.73
CA TYR A 50 0.36 -12.61 -2.86
C TYR A 50 1.47 -12.86 -3.89
N THR A 51 1.20 -12.41 -5.12
CA THR A 51 2.11 -12.53 -6.25
C THR A 51 2.28 -11.16 -6.91
N LEU A 52 3.51 -10.79 -7.25
CA LEU A 52 3.81 -9.55 -7.97
C LEU A 52 3.50 -9.73 -9.46
N LYS A 53 2.64 -8.86 -9.99
CA LYS A 53 2.24 -8.88 -11.40
C LYS A 53 2.07 -7.46 -11.93
N ASN A 54 1.93 -7.31 -13.23
CA ASN A 54 1.56 -6.03 -13.82
C ASN A 54 0.15 -5.64 -13.35
N SER A 55 0.00 -4.39 -12.92
CA SER A 55 -1.26 -3.85 -12.44
C SER A 55 -1.96 -3.06 -13.54
N ASP A 56 -3.28 -3.15 -13.61
CA ASP A 56 -4.09 -2.28 -14.48
C ASP A 56 -4.18 -0.86 -13.94
N ILE A 57 -3.85 -0.66 -12.66
CA ILE A 57 -3.94 0.65 -12.01
C ILE A 57 -2.66 1.44 -12.24
N HIS A 58 -1.52 0.88 -11.83
CA HIS A 58 -0.23 1.53 -12.00
C HIS A 58 0.92 0.52 -11.87
N GLY A 59 1.81 0.49 -12.86
CA GLY A 59 3.04 -0.31 -12.82
C GLY A 59 2.83 -1.75 -12.39
N LYS A 60 3.52 -2.14 -11.33
CA LYS A 60 3.37 -3.46 -10.69
C LYS A 60 2.39 -3.37 -9.53
N GLY A 61 1.72 -4.47 -9.24
CA GLY A 61 0.83 -4.61 -8.11
C GLY A 61 0.93 -5.99 -7.49
N LEU A 62 0.29 -6.17 -6.36
CA LEU A 62 0.28 -7.44 -5.62
C LEU A 62 -1.11 -8.06 -5.68
N PHE A 63 -1.17 -9.29 -6.11
CA PHE A 63 -2.42 -10.02 -6.35
C PHE A 63 -2.50 -11.22 -5.41
N ILE A 64 -3.65 -11.36 -4.77
CA ILE A 64 -3.89 -12.43 -3.80
C ILE A 64 -3.88 -13.78 -4.52
N ASN A 65 -3.10 -14.71 -3.99
CA ASN A 65 -3.03 -16.10 -4.50
C ASN A 65 -3.61 -17.13 -3.53
N ARG A 66 -4.04 -16.71 -2.35
CA ARG A 66 -4.76 -17.49 -1.34
C ARG A 66 -5.81 -16.56 -0.72
N GLU A 67 -7.06 -16.99 -0.65
CA GLU A 67 -8.12 -16.17 -0.05
C GLU A 67 -7.71 -15.64 1.32
N VAL A 68 -7.93 -14.35 1.53
CA VAL A 68 -7.60 -13.62 2.77
C VAL A 68 -8.89 -13.16 3.42
N GLN A 69 -9.03 -13.43 4.70
CA GLN A 69 -10.24 -13.06 5.45
C GLN A 69 -10.15 -11.62 5.95
N LYS A 70 -11.30 -11.02 6.20
CA LYS A 70 -11.39 -9.70 6.84
C LYS A 70 -10.60 -9.71 8.15
N ASN A 71 -9.83 -8.65 8.38
CA ASN A 71 -8.96 -8.45 9.55
C ASN A 71 -7.72 -9.36 9.61
N GLU A 72 -7.51 -10.20 8.60
CA GLU A 72 -6.29 -10.98 8.54
C GLU A 72 -5.08 -10.07 8.25
N VAL A 73 -3.98 -10.28 8.95
CA VAL A 73 -2.71 -9.60 8.66
C VAL A 73 -2.09 -10.28 7.44
N ILE A 74 -1.90 -9.49 6.38
CA ILE A 74 -1.30 -10.00 5.13
C ILE A 74 0.23 -10.10 5.28
N GLY A 75 0.84 -9.13 5.93
CA GLY A 75 2.28 -9.10 6.17
C GLY A 75 2.75 -7.73 6.61
N TYR A 76 4.06 -7.56 6.71
CA TYR A 76 4.66 -6.26 7.01
C TYR A 76 4.77 -5.41 5.75
N ALA A 77 4.36 -4.15 5.84
CA ALA A 77 4.60 -3.14 4.82
C ALA A 77 5.95 -2.43 5.05
N LEU A 78 6.33 -2.29 6.31
CA LEU A 78 7.61 -1.74 6.74
C LEU A 78 8.09 -2.57 7.92
N SER A 79 9.33 -3.04 7.86
CA SER A 79 9.94 -3.87 8.91
C SER A 79 11.39 -3.45 9.12
N ASN A 80 11.75 -3.09 10.37
CA ASN A 80 13.08 -2.63 10.73
C ASN A 80 13.55 -1.45 9.84
N ASN A 81 12.65 -0.50 9.56
CA ASN A 81 12.88 0.64 8.68
C ASN A 81 13.13 0.28 7.20
N GLU A 82 12.87 -0.95 6.80
CA GLU A 82 12.99 -1.41 5.42
C GLU A 82 11.62 -1.65 4.81
N ARG A 83 11.42 -1.21 3.57
CA ARG A 83 10.22 -1.52 2.80
C ARG A 83 10.19 -2.99 2.44
N THR A 84 8.99 -3.55 2.49
CA THR A 84 8.71 -4.88 1.94
C THR A 84 8.04 -4.75 0.58
N TYR A 85 7.76 -5.88 -0.07
CA TYR A 85 6.93 -5.88 -1.29
C TYR A 85 5.58 -5.22 -1.06
N LEU A 86 4.95 -5.49 0.08
CA LEU A 86 3.67 -4.86 0.45
C LEU A 86 3.79 -3.34 0.53
N GLY A 87 4.85 -2.84 1.14
CA GLY A 87 5.06 -1.40 1.24
C GLY A 87 5.40 -0.73 -0.08
N ARG A 88 6.04 -1.45 -0.99
CA ARG A 88 6.51 -0.91 -2.27
C ARG A 88 5.49 -0.99 -3.39
N TYR A 89 4.77 -2.11 -3.48
CA TYR A 89 3.97 -2.43 -4.66
C TYR A 89 2.45 -2.43 -4.43
N THR A 90 1.98 -2.11 -3.23
CA THR A 90 0.55 -1.94 -3.00
C THR A 90 0.09 -0.61 -3.58
N ASN A 91 -0.85 -0.67 -4.52
CA ASN A 91 -1.34 0.51 -5.22
C ASN A 91 -2.48 1.22 -4.48
N HIS A 92 -2.71 2.47 -4.86
CA HIS A 92 -3.77 3.31 -4.30
C HIS A 92 -5.09 3.12 -5.05
N SER A 93 -6.19 3.06 -4.30
CA SER A 93 -7.54 3.16 -4.85
C SER A 93 -8.50 3.69 -3.79
N PRO A 94 -9.52 4.49 -4.20
CA PRO A 94 -10.61 4.82 -3.29
C PRO A 94 -11.46 3.58 -2.95
N GLU A 95 -11.46 2.58 -3.82
CA GLU A 95 -12.10 1.30 -3.59
C GLU A 95 -11.04 0.30 -3.06
N TYR A 96 -10.62 0.51 -1.82
CA TYR A 96 -9.57 -0.27 -1.20
C TYR A 96 -10.11 -1.52 -0.51
N ASN A 97 -9.25 -2.52 -0.38
CA ASN A 97 -9.56 -3.78 0.32
C ASN A 97 -8.61 -4.08 1.47
N ALA A 98 -7.61 -3.22 1.68
CA ALA A 98 -6.62 -3.38 2.73
C ALA A 98 -6.26 -2.03 3.33
N LYS A 99 -5.57 -2.05 4.46
CA LYS A 99 -5.06 -0.85 5.14
C LYS A 99 -3.64 -1.08 5.62
N PHE A 100 -2.81 -0.04 5.57
CA PHE A 100 -1.53 -0.01 6.27
C PHE A 100 -1.76 0.53 7.68
N LEU A 101 -1.33 -0.22 8.69
CA LEU A 101 -1.45 0.19 10.08
C LEU A 101 -0.07 0.23 10.73
N ALA A 102 0.22 1.33 11.41
CA ALA A 102 1.42 1.43 12.22
C ALA A 102 1.29 0.53 13.45
N ILE A 103 2.36 -0.16 13.82
CA ILE A 103 2.40 -0.90 15.08
C ILE A 103 2.76 0.07 16.19
N LYS A 104 1.92 0.12 17.21
CA LYS A 104 2.11 1.02 18.35
C LYS A 104 3.46 0.76 19.03
N ASN A 105 4.18 1.84 19.35
CA ASN A 105 5.51 1.80 19.98
C ASN A 105 6.58 1.13 19.10
N SER A 106 6.42 1.20 17.79
CA SER A 106 7.32 0.62 16.80
C SER A 106 7.36 1.50 15.57
N SER A 107 8.43 1.38 14.78
CA SER A 107 8.49 1.99 13.44
C SER A 107 7.91 1.07 12.36
N ASP A 108 7.49 -0.13 12.72
CA ASP A 108 6.96 -1.10 11.78
C ASP A 108 5.54 -0.78 11.36
N MET A 109 5.18 -1.24 10.17
CA MET A 109 3.82 -1.14 9.64
C MET A 109 3.39 -2.49 9.09
N ILE A 110 2.12 -2.81 9.28
CA ILE A 110 1.53 -4.03 8.73
C ILE A 110 0.45 -3.69 7.71
N THR A 111 0.17 -4.64 6.84
CA THR A 111 -0.96 -4.60 5.92
C THR A 111 -2.04 -5.55 6.43
N VAL A 112 -3.24 -5.04 6.63
CA VAL A 112 -4.38 -5.80 7.16
C VAL A 112 -5.51 -5.75 6.14
N ALA A 113 -6.16 -6.88 5.91
CA ALA A 113 -7.34 -6.92 5.03
C ALA A 113 -8.50 -6.17 5.69
N TYR A 114 -9.04 -5.19 4.97
CA TYR A 114 -10.21 -4.42 5.41
C TYR A 114 -11.51 -5.19 5.18
N LYS A 115 -11.49 -6.08 4.20
CA LYS A 115 -12.58 -6.99 3.85
C LYS A 115 -11.97 -8.26 3.27
N LYS A 116 -12.79 -9.29 3.08
CA LYS A 116 -12.35 -10.51 2.41
C LYS A 116 -11.76 -10.20 1.04
N ILE A 117 -10.59 -10.73 0.74
CA ILE A 117 -9.93 -10.56 -0.55
C ILE A 117 -9.83 -11.92 -1.22
N LYS A 118 -10.40 -12.01 -2.42
CA LYS A 118 -10.46 -13.26 -3.18
C LYS A 118 -9.20 -13.46 -4.03
N ILE A 119 -8.93 -14.70 -4.36
CA ILE A 119 -7.83 -15.05 -5.28
C ILE A 119 -7.99 -14.27 -6.59
N GLY A 120 -6.89 -13.65 -7.04
CA GLY A 120 -6.86 -12.86 -8.27
C GLY A 120 -7.15 -11.38 -8.08
N GLU A 121 -7.67 -10.97 -6.93
CA GLU A 121 -7.87 -9.55 -6.64
C GLU A 121 -6.56 -8.87 -6.27
N GLU A 122 -6.38 -7.63 -6.73
CA GLU A 122 -5.23 -6.82 -6.37
C GLU A 122 -5.39 -6.24 -4.96
N ILE A 123 -4.31 -6.22 -4.18
CA ILE A 123 -4.28 -5.57 -2.87
C ILE A 123 -4.21 -4.06 -3.09
N LEU A 124 -5.21 -3.33 -2.57
CA LEU A 124 -5.34 -1.88 -2.74
C LEU A 124 -5.60 -1.21 -1.41
N VAL A 125 -4.93 -0.08 -1.20
CA VAL A 125 -5.12 0.76 -0.01
C VAL A 125 -5.47 2.17 -0.42
N ASN A 126 -6.12 2.92 0.46
CA ASN A 126 -6.31 4.36 0.27
C ASN A 126 -5.17 5.08 1.00
N TYR A 127 -4.28 5.73 0.27
CA TYR A 127 -3.11 6.40 0.83
C TYR A 127 -3.48 7.53 1.80
N ARG A 128 -4.69 8.10 1.71
CA ARG A 128 -5.17 9.09 2.67
C ARG A 128 -5.14 8.53 4.10
N ASN A 129 -5.63 7.30 4.26
CA ASN A 129 -5.68 6.66 5.58
C ASN A 129 -4.29 6.38 6.12
N HIS A 130 -3.36 6.00 5.26
CA HIS A 130 -2.00 5.64 5.62
C HIS A 130 -1.09 6.86 5.78
N THR A 131 -1.12 7.81 4.84
CA THR A 131 -0.15 8.91 4.76
C THR A 131 -0.50 10.07 5.69
N PHE A 132 -1.79 10.38 5.83
CA PHE A 132 -2.25 11.60 6.47
C PHE A 132 -3.06 11.36 7.74
N LYS A 133 -3.60 10.14 7.92
CA LYS A 133 -4.35 9.74 9.11
C LYS A 133 -3.76 8.44 9.62
N LYS A 134 -2.99 8.53 10.69
CA LYS A 134 -2.36 7.33 11.28
C LYS A 134 -3.37 6.56 12.10
N GLU A 135 -3.63 5.33 11.72
CA GLU A 135 -4.30 4.33 12.52
C GLU A 135 -3.24 3.40 13.10
N TYR A 136 -3.45 2.92 14.31
CA TYR A 136 -2.48 2.05 14.98
C TYR A 136 -3.06 0.67 15.22
N TYR A 137 -2.23 -0.32 15.01
CA TYR A 137 -2.53 -1.70 15.39
C TYR A 137 -1.89 -1.96 16.75
N ASN A 138 -2.69 -2.47 17.69
CA ASN A 138 -2.16 -2.83 19.00
C ASN A 138 -1.55 -4.23 18.93
N LYS A 139 -0.22 -4.31 19.02
CA LYS A 139 0.53 -5.57 18.94
C LYS A 139 0.08 -6.60 19.98
N ASN A 140 -0.43 -6.13 21.14
CA ASN A 140 -0.88 -7.03 22.20
C ASN A 140 -2.19 -7.75 21.90
N LEU A 141 -2.89 -7.35 20.82
CA LEU A 141 -4.13 -8.00 20.37
C LEU A 141 -3.91 -9.09 19.34
N ILE A 142 -2.68 -9.32 18.94
CA ILE A 142 -2.34 -10.36 17.97
C ILE A 142 -2.26 -11.71 18.68
#